data_6b95f39a1cb2a4a36a2c1d3f365cbd00
#
_entry.id   6b95f39a1cb2a4a36a2c1d3f365cbd00
#
_cell.length_a   1.000
_cell.length_b   1.000
_cell.length_c   1.000
_cell.angle_alpha   90.00
_cell.angle_beta   90.00
_cell.angle_gamma   90.00
#
_symmetry.space_group_name_H-M   'P 1'
#
loop_
_entity.id
_entity.type
_entity.pdbx_description
1 polymer ?
#
loop_
_entity_poly.entity_id
_entity_poly.type
_entity_poly.pdbx_seq_one_letter_code
_entity_poly.pdbx_strand_id
1 'polypeptide(L)'
;MKKIAIFGSTGSIGSSLLKIIKDDKKNFKIELLTANKDYKKLIKQAKFFNVKNIIITDYNSFLITKKLLKNTKVKVFKNFDSLNKIFDINKKIDYSMCAISGFQGLKPTLDIIKFTKTIAIANKESIICGWNLIKKNLKRYKTYFIPVDSEHFSIWSLINNDKKNNFEKIYLTASGGPFRKLSLKKFKNISIKDALKHPNWSMGKKITIDSATMMNKVFEIIEAKKIFDL
;
A
#
# COMPACT_ATOMS: atom_id res chain seq x y z
N MET A 1 7.88 -12.14 18.12
CA MET A 1 8.01 -10.86 17.40
C MET A 1 7.70 -11.08 15.93
N LYS A 2 6.64 -10.47 15.39
CA LYS A 2 6.22 -10.62 13.99
C LYS A 2 7.15 -9.82 13.07
N LYS A 3 7.67 -10.45 12.02
CA LYS A 3 8.57 -9.83 11.03
C LYS A 3 7.76 -9.15 9.93
N ILE A 4 8.03 -7.87 9.67
CA ILE A 4 7.23 -7.03 8.76
C ILE A 4 8.12 -6.37 7.71
N ALA A 5 7.62 -6.28 6.47
CA ALA A 5 8.16 -5.42 5.42
C ALA A 5 7.12 -4.36 5.01
N ILE A 6 7.56 -3.12 4.80
CA ILE A 6 6.67 -2.00 4.43
C ILE A 6 7.16 -1.36 3.15
N PHE A 7 6.39 -1.52 2.09
CA PHE A 7 6.62 -0.93 0.78
C PHE A 7 5.90 0.42 0.70
N GLY A 8 6.65 1.51 0.49
CA GLY A 8 6.11 2.86 0.51
C GLY A 8 5.92 3.42 1.93
N SER A 9 6.88 3.16 2.83
CA SER A 9 6.82 3.52 4.26
C SER A 9 6.70 5.02 4.52
N THR A 10 7.16 5.88 3.60
CA THR A 10 7.11 7.33 3.73
C THR A 10 5.76 7.93 3.30
N GLY A 11 4.92 7.16 2.59
CA GLY A 11 3.56 7.54 2.20
C GLY A 11 2.59 7.57 3.38
N SER A 12 1.33 7.95 3.12
CA SER A 12 0.28 8.06 4.14
C SER A 12 0.05 6.73 4.86
N ILE A 13 -0.29 5.67 4.13
CA ILE A 13 -0.60 4.34 4.69
C ILE A 13 0.60 3.73 5.40
N GLY A 14 1.80 3.77 4.78
CA GLY A 14 3.01 3.26 5.40
C GLY A 14 3.37 3.99 6.70
N SER A 15 3.17 5.33 6.73
CA SER A 15 3.40 6.12 7.94
C SER A 15 2.36 5.84 9.02
N SER A 16 1.11 5.58 8.66
CA SER A 16 0.05 5.20 9.61
C SER A 16 0.34 3.84 10.24
N LEU A 17 0.77 2.85 9.44
CA LEU A 17 1.19 1.55 9.96
C LEU A 17 2.38 1.69 10.93
N LEU A 18 3.37 2.53 10.59
CA LEU A 18 4.50 2.77 11.48
C LEU A 18 4.12 3.45 12.79
N LYS A 19 3.08 4.29 12.81
CA LYS A 19 2.53 4.85 14.06
C LYS A 19 1.96 3.73 14.94
N ILE A 20 1.16 2.84 14.38
CA ILE A 20 0.59 1.67 15.11
C ILE A 20 1.71 0.79 15.68
N ILE A 21 2.72 0.46 14.85
CA ILE A 21 3.86 -0.35 15.29
C ILE A 21 4.67 0.35 16.40
N LYS A 22 4.74 1.68 16.39
CA LYS A 22 5.43 2.45 17.43
C LYS A 22 4.86 2.17 18.82
N ASP A 23 3.54 2.05 18.94
CA ASP A 23 2.86 1.84 20.20
C ASP A 23 2.99 0.39 20.71
N ASP A 24 3.37 -0.55 19.82
CA ASP A 24 3.55 -1.97 20.15
C ASP A 24 4.87 -2.55 19.61
N LYS A 25 5.95 -1.79 19.74
CA LYS A 25 7.29 -2.17 19.22
C LYS A 25 7.78 -3.56 19.63
N LYS A 26 7.43 -4.00 20.84
CA LYS A 26 7.89 -5.28 21.38
C LYS A 26 7.38 -6.49 20.60
N ASN A 27 6.25 -6.36 19.94
CA ASN A 27 5.62 -7.45 19.18
C ASN A 27 6.01 -7.48 17.71
N PHE A 28 6.66 -6.40 17.19
CA PHE A 28 6.95 -6.25 15.77
C PHE A 28 8.43 -5.97 15.50
N LYS A 29 8.96 -6.61 14.47
CA LYS A 29 10.29 -6.35 13.92
C LYS A 29 10.18 -5.96 12.46
N ILE A 30 10.63 -4.76 12.11
CA ILE A 30 10.63 -4.30 10.74
C ILE A 30 11.93 -4.76 10.05
N GLU A 31 11.78 -5.62 9.04
CA GLU A 31 12.92 -6.17 8.29
C GLU A 31 13.28 -5.32 7.07
N LEU A 32 12.30 -4.58 6.49
CA LEU A 32 12.48 -3.76 5.31
C LEU A 32 11.57 -2.53 5.34
N LEU A 33 12.12 -1.38 5.00
CA LEU A 33 11.38 -0.17 4.62
C LEU A 33 11.75 0.27 3.22
N THR A 34 10.78 0.80 2.46
CA THR A 34 11.05 1.31 1.12
C THR A 34 10.45 2.69 0.88
N ALA A 35 11.14 3.49 0.06
CA ALA A 35 10.67 4.78 -0.42
C ALA A 35 11.15 5.03 -1.86
N ASN A 36 10.58 6.03 -2.52
CA ASN A 36 11.10 6.51 -3.80
C ASN A 36 12.13 7.64 -3.58
N LYS A 37 11.70 8.86 -3.25
CA LYS A 37 12.57 10.05 -3.13
C LYS A 37 12.79 10.54 -1.71
N ASP A 38 11.86 10.27 -0.78
CA ASP A 38 11.92 10.82 0.57
C ASP A 38 12.92 10.05 1.46
N TYR A 39 14.21 10.23 1.13
CA TYR A 39 15.29 9.59 1.88
C TYR A 39 15.41 10.12 3.31
N LYS A 40 15.09 11.40 3.55
CA LYS A 40 15.19 11.99 4.89
C LYS A 40 14.24 11.30 5.86
N LYS A 41 12.98 11.13 5.45
CA LYS A 41 11.97 10.44 6.25
C LYS A 41 12.29 8.95 6.39
N LEU A 42 12.73 8.29 5.30
CA LEU A 42 13.12 6.88 5.31
C LEU A 42 14.26 6.60 6.31
N ILE A 43 15.31 7.44 6.33
CA ILE A 43 16.42 7.32 7.27
C ILE A 43 15.95 7.50 8.73
N LYS A 44 15.09 8.50 9.00
CA LYS A 44 14.50 8.70 10.33
C LYS A 44 13.73 7.47 10.78
N GLN A 45 12.89 6.91 9.91
CA GLN A 45 12.13 5.69 10.19
C GLN A 45 13.06 4.50 10.45
N ALA A 46 14.07 4.28 9.59
CA ALA A 46 15.02 3.18 9.72
C ALA A 46 15.80 3.23 11.05
N LYS A 47 16.28 4.41 11.44
CA LYS A 47 16.96 4.63 12.73
C LYS A 47 16.02 4.37 13.91
N PHE A 48 14.81 4.93 13.89
CA PHE A 48 13.86 4.82 14.99
C PHE A 48 13.41 3.39 15.26
N PHE A 49 13.24 2.57 14.20
CA PHE A 49 12.80 1.17 14.29
C PHE A 49 13.96 0.17 14.21
N ASN A 50 15.22 0.60 14.20
CA ASN A 50 16.40 -0.26 14.07
C ASN A 50 16.37 -1.17 12.84
N VAL A 51 15.89 -0.65 11.70
CA VAL A 51 15.73 -1.40 10.46
C VAL A 51 17.07 -1.58 9.77
N LYS A 52 17.40 -2.83 9.42
CA LYS A 52 18.69 -3.16 8.79
C LYS A 52 18.70 -3.01 7.27
N ASN A 53 17.55 -3.11 6.62
CA ASN A 53 17.46 -3.08 5.16
C ASN A 53 16.51 -1.97 4.70
N ILE A 54 16.95 -1.14 3.78
CA ILE A 54 16.12 -0.13 3.13
C ILE A 54 16.31 -0.17 1.62
N ILE A 55 15.21 0.07 0.87
CA ILE A 55 15.25 0.27 -0.57
C ILE A 55 14.82 1.70 -0.86
N ILE A 56 15.60 2.41 -1.67
CA ILE A 56 15.25 3.72 -2.19
C ILE A 56 15.45 3.74 -3.70
N THR A 57 14.38 3.97 -4.45
CA THR A 57 14.34 3.70 -5.89
C THR A 57 14.77 4.88 -6.75
N ASP A 58 14.70 6.12 -6.24
CA ASP A 58 15.27 7.28 -6.91
C ASP A 58 16.79 7.26 -6.82
N TYR A 59 17.47 7.36 -7.97
CA TYR A 59 18.92 7.18 -8.05
C TYR A 59 19.70 8.21 -7.25
N ASN A 60 19.33 9.49 -7.34
CA ASN A 60 20.03 10.55 -6.61
C ASN A 60 19.83 10.39 -5.09
N SER A 61 18.61 10.11 -4.66
CA SER A 61 18.28 9.82 -3.26
C SER A 61 19.00 8.57 -2.75
N PHE A 62 19.18 7.55 -3.60
CA PHE A 62 19.99 6.36 -3.27
C PHE A 62 21.45 6.70 -2.99
N LEU A 63 22.09 7.49 -3.85
CA LEU A 63 23.49 7.88 -3.66
C LEU A 63 23.68 8.68 -2.37
N ILE A 64 22.78 9.65 -2.11
CA ILE A 64 22.81 10.45 -0.87
C ILE A 64 22.61 9.54 0.35
N THR A 65 21.62 8.65 0.30
CA THR A 65 21.31 7.74 1.42
C THR A 65 22.49 6.80 1.72
N LYS A 66 23.09 6.24 0.67
CA LYS A 66 24.26 5.36 0.81
C LYS A 66 25.45 6.08 1.45
N LYS A 67 25.70 7.35 1.07
CA LYS A 67 26.72 8.19 1.68
C LYS A 67 26.44 8.45 3.17
N LEU A 68 25.19 8.85 3.50
CA LEU A 68 24.80 9.19 4.87
C LEU A 68 24.79 7.99 5.84
N LEU A 69 24.60 6.78 5.31
CA LEU A 69 24.52 5.55 6.12
C LEU A 69 25.78 4.68 6.01
N LYS A 70 26.88 5.17 5.36
CA LYS A 70 28.11 4.41 5.11
C LYS A 70 28.68 3.75 6.38
N ASN A 71 28.67 4.46 7.49
CA ASN A 71 29.21 4.00 8.77
C ASN A 71 28.16 3.40 9.72
N THR A 72 27.05 2.88 9.18
CA THR A 72 25.98 2.27 9.95
C THR A 72 25.78 0.81 9.55
N LYS A 73 25.01 0.05 10.35
CA LYS A 73 24.62 -1.33 10.05
C LYS A 73 23.47 -1.42 9.03
N VAL A 74 22.99 -0.30 8.49
CA VAL A 74 21.87 -0.26 7.54
C VAL A 74 22.35 -0.53 6.12
N LYS A 75 21.81 -1.56 5.49
CA LYS A 75 22.06 -1.89 4.09
C LYS A 75 21.11 -1.12 3.20
N VAL A 76 21.65 -0.37 2.24
CA VAL A 76 20.89 0.48 1.30
C VAL A 76 20.88 -0.15 -0.08
N PHE A 77 19.70 -0.39 -0.64
CA PHE A 77 19.52 -0.98 -1.97
C PHE A 77 18.81 0.00 -2.90
N LYS A 78 19.07 -0.10 -4.21
CA LYS A 78 18.53 0.82 -5.24
C LYS A 78 17.24 0.33 -5.92
N ASN A 79 16.92 -0.97 -5.82
CA ASN A 79 15.79 -1.56 -6.51
C ASN A 79 15.25 -2.79 -5.77
N PHE A 80 14.11 -3.31 -6.23
CA PHE A 80 13.43 -4.46 -5.64
C PHE A 80 14.05 -5.82 -6.01
N ASP A 81 14.97 -5.90 -6.97
CA ASP A 81 15.69 -7.15 -7.28
C ASP A 81 16.51 -7.63 -6.09
N SER A 82 16.83 -6.69 -5.18
CA SER A 82 17.52 -6.99 -3.91
C SER A 82 16.68 -7.81 -2.92
N LEU A 83 15.37 -7.99 -3.12
CA LEU A 83 14.52 -8.79 -2.22
C LEU A 83 15.03 -10.22 -2.04
N ASN A 84 15.61 -10.84 -3.10
CA ASN A 84 16.24 -12.16 -3.02
C ASN A 84 17.52 -12.19 -2.15
N LYS A 85 18.14 -11.01 -1.89
CA LYS A 85 19.29 -10.89 -1.01
C LYS A 85 18.89 -10.58 0.44
N ILE A 86 17.67 -10.07 0.63
CA ILE A 86 17.14 -9.64 1.94
C ILE A 86 16.33 -10.78 2.58
N PHE A 87 15.57 -11.52 1.78
CA PHE A 87 14.63 -12.53 2.25
C PHE A 87 14.96 -13.92 1.70
N ASP A 88 14.66 -14.92 2.51
CA ASP A 88 14.72 -16.33 2.16
C ASP A 88 13.31 -16.86 1.94
N ILE A 89 13.07 -17.53 0.81
CA ILE A 89 11.77 -18.12 0.46
C ILE A 89 11.32 -19.19 1.47
N ASN A 90 12.29 -19.88 2.08
CA ASN A 90 12.04 -20.94 3.07
C ASN A 90 11.78 -20.37 4.49
N LYS A 91 12.10 -19.07 4.71
CA LYS A 91 11.93 -18.38 6.01
C LYS A 91 11.08 -17.12 5.84
N LYS A 92 9.85 -17.33 5.38
CA LYS A 92 8.93 -16.23 5.11
C LYS A 92 8.75 -15.31 6.31
N ILE A 93 8.71 -14.00 6.04
CA ILE A 93 8.28 -13.00 7.02
C ILE A 93 6.77 -13.10 7.25
N ASP A 94 6.31 -12.59 8.39
CA ASP A 94 4.92 -12.78 8.77
C ASP A 94 3.96 -11.88 7.99
N TYR A 95 4.40 -10.65 7.65
CA TYR A 95 3.50 -9.68 7.03
C TYR A 95 4.24 -8.71 6.10
N SER A 96 3.63 -8.39 4.96
CA SER A 96 4.07 -7.34 4.05
C SER A 96 2.95 -6.37 3.77
N MET A 97 3.21 -5.07 3.96
CA MET A 97 2.32 -3.98 3.53
C MET A 97 2.79 -3.41 2.21
N CYS A 98 1.97 -3.50 1.16
CA CYS A 98 2.22 -2.92 -0.15
C CYS A 98 1.42 -1.62 -0.32
N ALA A 99 2.07 -0.47 -0.08
CA ALA A 99 1.47 0.86 -0.09
C ALA A 99 2.19 1.84 -1.05
N ILE A 100 2.81 1.32 -2.11
CA ILE A 100 3.38 2.14 -3.18
C ILE A 100 2.23 2.56 -4.10
N SER A 101 2.00 3.86 -4.25
CA SER A 101 0.93 4.40 -5.08
C SER A 101 1.19 4.20 -6.57
N GLY A 102 0.11 3.99 -7.35
CA GLY A 102 0.16 3.89 -8.81
C GLY A 102 0.66 2.51 -9.31
N PHE A 103 0.70 2.36 -10.63
CA PHE A 103 1.10 1.11 -11.29
C PHE A 103 2.50 0.62 -10.90
N GLN A 104 3.40 1.52 -10.50
CA GLN A 104 4.75 1.16 -10.05
C GLN A 104 4.78 0.22 -8.83
N GLY A 105 3.69 0.13 -8.09
CA GLY A 105 3.54 -0.81 -6.97
C GLY A 105 3.33 -2.26 -7.39
N LEU A 106 2.93 -2.56 -8.63
CA LEU A 106 2.59 -3.91 -9.06
C LEU A 106 3.79 -4.88 -9.01
N LYS A 107 4.92 -4.51 -9.63
CA LYS A 107 6.11 -5.37 -9.63
C LYS A 107 6.60 -5.71 -8.22
N PRO A 108 6.87 -4.74 -7.32
CA PRO A 108 7.29 -5.06 -5.96
C PRO A 108 6.24 -5.85 -5.17
N THR A 109 4.94 -5.68 -5.44
CA THR A 109 3.89 -6.50 -4.86
C THR A 109 4.01 -7.95 -5.29
N LEU A 110 4.20 -8.22 -6.59
CA LEU A 110 4.41 -9.58 -7.11
C LEU A 110 5.69 -10.22 -6.55
N ASP A 111 6.77 -9.44 -6.48
CA ASP A 111 8.08 -9.93 -6.03
C ASP A 111 8.10 -10.35 -4.56
N ILE A 112 7.35 -9.66 -3.68
CA ILE A 112 7.34 -9.95 -2.24
C ILE A 112 6.44 -11.12 -1.85
N ILE A 113 5.44 -11.48 -2.66
CA ILE A 113 4.48 -12.56 -2.34
C ILE A 113 5.17 -13.84 -1.91
N LYS A 114 6.23 -14.24 -2.59
CA LYS A 114 6.95 -15.50 -2.29
C LYS A 114 7.69 -15.50 -0.95
N PHE A 115 7.92 -14.32 -0.36
CA PHE A 115 8.69 -14.16 0.88
C PHE A 115 7.83 -13.86 2.11
N THR A 116 6.52 -13.73 1.96
CA THR A 116 5.63 -13.36 3.06
C THR A 116 4.52 -14.39 3.28
N LYS A 117 4.10 -14.56 4.55
CA LYS A 117 2.94 -15.40 4.90
C LYS A 117 1.64 -14.66 4.59
N THR A 118 1.60 -13.36 4.92
CA THR A 118 0.44 -12.50 4.69
C THR A 118 0.87 -11.24 3.95
N ILE A 119 0.12 -10.86 2.93
CA ILE A 119 0.30 -9.63 2.19
C ILE A 119 -0.95 -8.76 2.28
N ALA A 120 -0.77 -7.51 2.69
CA ALA A 120 -1.81 -6.49 2.63
C ALA A 120 -1.51 -5.53 1.48
N ILE A 121 -2.46 -5.36 0.58
CA ILE A 121 -2.31 -4.54 -0.62
C ILE A 121 -3.25 -3.33 -0.51
N ALA A 122 -2.63 -2.14 -0.41
CA ALA A 122 -3.33 -0.86 -0.38
C ALA A 122 -3.34 -0.17 -1.74
N ASN A 123 -2.66 -0.72 -2.71
CA ASN A 123 -2.50 -0.18 -4.05
C ASN A 123 -3.57 -0.78 -4.97
N LYS A 124 -4.65 -0.04 -5.20
CA LYS A 124 -5.75 -0.48 -6.07
C LYS A 124 -5.34 -0.65 -7.52
N GLU A 125 -4.38 0.14 -8.00
CA GLU A 125 -3.89 0.02 -9.36
C GLU A 125 -3.19 -1.32 -9.60
N SER A 126 -2.47 -1.83 -8.62
CA SER A 126 -1.87 -3.18 -8.70
C SER A 126 -2.92 -4.27 -8.80
N ILE A 127 -4.03 -4.14 -8.05
CA ILE A 127 -5.14 -5.11 -8.10
C ILE A 127 -5.86 -5.00 -9.45
N ILE A 128 -6.21 -3.79 -9.88
CA ILE A 128 -6.93 -3.58 -11.14
C ILE A 128 -6.14 -4.09 -12.34
N CYS A 129 -4.84 -3.78 -12.40
CA CYS A 129 -4.01 -4.12 -13.56
C CYS A 129 -3.43 -5.54 -13.50
N GLY A 130 -3.19 -6.08 -12.30
CA GLY A 130 -2.41 -7.29 -12.13
C GLY A 130 -3.07 -8.42 -11.35
N TRP A 131 -4.39 -8.38 -11.09
CA TRP A 131 -5.05 -9.32 -10.19
C TRP A 131 -4.83 -10.78 -10.55
N ASN A 132 -4.93 -11.15 -11.82
CA ASN A 132 -4.72 -12.52 -12.25
C ASN A 132 -3.30 -13.01 -11.93
N LEU A 133 -2.29 -12.15 -12.08
CA LEU A 133 -0.91 -12.47 -11.72
C LEU A 133 -0.74 -12.53 -10.20
N ILE A 134 -1.35 -11.62 -9.46
CA ILE A 134 -1.36 -11.61 -8.00
C ILE A 134 -2.02 -12.88 -7.49
N LYS A 135 -3.26 -13.21 -7.92
CA LYS A 135 -4.03 -14.40 -7.52
C LYS A 135 -3.23 -15.70 -7.80
N LYS A 136 -2.60 -15.79 -8.97
CA LYS A 136 -1.73 -16.94 -9.33
C LYS A 136 -0.54 -17.07 -8.37
N ASN A 137 0.13 -15.97 -8.04
CA ASN A 137 1.28 -16.00 -7.13
C ASN A 137 0.85 -16.27 -5.67
N LEU A 138 -0.25 -15.68 -5.21
CA LEU A 138 -0.82 -15.97 -3.88
C LEU A 138 -1.08 -17.47 -3.71
N LYS A 139 -1.73 -18.09 -4.69
CA LYS A 139 -1.99 -19.55 -4.70
C LYS A 139 -0.68 -20.36 -4.73
N ARG A 140 0.25 -20.01 -5.66
CA ARG A 140 1.53 -20.71 -5.82
C ARG A 140 2.36 -20.73 -4.53
N TYR A 141 2.43 -19.58 -3.87
CA TYR A 141 3.27 -19.42 -2.67
C TYR A 141 2.48 -19.56 -1.35
N LYS A 142 1.20 -19.93 -1.40
CA LYS A 142 0.34 -20.08 -0.21
C LYS A 142 0.42 -18.83 0.69
N THR A 143 0.31 -17.63 0.09
CA THR A 143 0.36 -16.35 0.79
C THR A 143 -1.05 -15.84 0.97
N TYR A 144 -1.40 -15.48 2.22
CA TYR A 144 -2.72 -14.95 2.55
C TYR A 144 -2.83 -13.48 2.15
N PHE A 145 -3.94 -13.11 1.52
CA PHE A 145 -4.18 -11.74 1.04
C PHE A 145 -5.17 -11.00 1.94
N ILE A 146 -4.88 -9.72 2.21
CA ILE A 146 -5.77 -8.80 2.91
C ILE A 146 -5.92 -7.54 2.05
N PRO A 147 -7.14 -7.16 1.63
CA PRO A 147 -7.38 -5.85 1.02
C PRO A 147 -7.28 -4.76 2.09
N VAL A 148 -6.70 -3.60 1.74
CA VAL A 148 -6.51 -2.49 2.69
C VAL A 148 -7.46 -1.33 2.43
N ASP A 149 -7.94 -1.20 1.19
CA ASP A 149 -8.98 -0.21 0.88
C ASP A 149 -10.18 -0.44 1.79
N SER A 150 -10.70 0.63 2.41
CA SER A 150 -11.69 0.53 3.49
C SER A 150 -12.97 -0.18 3.07
N GLU A 151 -13.43 0.06 1.85
CA GLU A 151 -14.62 -0.59 1.28
C GLU A 151 -14.40 -2.09 1.13
N HIS A 152 -13.26 -2.48 0.57
CA HIS A 152 -12.94 -3.90 0.33
C HIS A 152 -12.57 -4.63 1.62
N PHE A 153 -11.91 -3.97 2.57
CA PHE A 153 -11.67 -4.54 3.88
C PHE A 153 -12.99 -4.84 4.61
N SER A 154 -13.97 -3.93 4.51
CA SER A 154 -15.29 -4.13 5.11
C SER A 154 -16.00 -5.33 4.49
N ILE A 155 -16.04 -5.44 3.16
CA ILE A 155 -16.63 -6.60 2.45
C ILE A 155 -15.89 -7.89 2.84
N TRP A 156 -14.56 -7.88 2.78
CA TRP A 156 -13.72 -9.02 3.13
C TRP A 156 -13.95 -9.49 4.57
N SER A 157 -14.05 -8.56 5.51
CA SER A 157 -14.32 -8.86 6.93
C SER A 157 -15.67 -9.51 7.14
N LEU A 158 -16.72 -9.02 6.45
CA LEU A 158 -18.06 -9.57 6.53
C LEU A 158 -18.13 -10.97 5.91
N ILE A 159 -17.60 -11.14 4.70
CA ILE A 159 -17.62 -12.43 3.98
C ILE A 159 -16.81 -13.50 4.72
N ASN A 160 -15.63 -13.17 5.27
CA ASN A 160 -14.82 -14.15 5.99
C ASN A 160 -15.45 -14.61 7.32
N ASN A 161 -16.33 -13.82 7.90
CA ASN A 161 -17.05 -14.19 9.13
C ASN A 161 -18.34 -14.98 8.84
N ASP A 162 -18.85 -14.94 7.62
CA ASP A 162 -20.02 -15.72 7.22
C ASP A 162 -19.63 -16.93 6.35
N LYS A 163 -19.63 -18.11 6.95
CA LYS A 163 -19.32 -19.38 6.28
C LYS A 163 -20.32 -19.77 5.19
N LYS A 164 -21.52 -19.18 5.18
CA LYS A 164 -22.59 -19.52 4.22
C LYS A 164 -22.54 -18.68 2.95
N ASN A 165 -21.80 -17.56 2.94
CA ASN A 165 -21.58 -16.65 1.80
C ASN A 165 -22.84 -16.31 0.97
N ASN A 166 -24.01 -16.28 1.61
CA ASN A 166 -25.28 -15.98 0.96
C ASN A 166 -25.61 -14.48 1.13
N PHE A 167 -24.87 -13.63 0.40
CA PHE A 167 -25.23 -12.22 0.31
C PHE A 167 -25.98 -11.94 -0.99
N GLU A 168 -27.07 -11.23 -0.90
CA GLU A 168 -27.89 -10.86 -2.04
C GLU A 168 -27.31 -9.65 -2.79
N LYS A 169 -26.77 -8.67 -2.05
CA LYS A 169 -26.29 -7.40 -2.59
C LYS A 169 -25.09 -6.86 -1.82
N ILE A 170 -24.22 -6.15 -2.53
CA ILE A 170 -23.10 -5.40 -1.95
C ILE A 170 -23.28 -3.93 -2.27
N TYR A 171 -23.27 -3.08 -1.24
CA TYR A 171 -23.36 -1.63 -1.37
C TYR A 171 -21.98 -1.00 -1.13
N LEU A 172 -21.41 -0.37 -2.17
CA LEU A 172 -20.21 0.43 -2.07
C LEU A 172 -20.60 1.89 -1.77
N THR A 173 -20.28 2.36 -0.57
CA THR A 173 -20.53 3.74 -0.16
C THR A 173 -19.55 4.71 -0.81
N ALA A 174 -19.92 5.99 -0.95
CA ALA A 174 -19.09 7.04 -1.48
C ALA A 174 -19.28 8.34 -0.70
N SER A 175 -18.18 9.08 -0.47
CA SER A 175 -18.25 10.43 0.08
C SER A 175 -18.89 11.43 -0.90
N GLY A 176 -18.80 11.14 -2.22
CA GLY A 176 -19.24 12.00 -3.31
C GLY A 176 -18.25 13.11 -3.65
N GLY A 177 -17.12 13.19 -2.94
CA GLY A 177 -16.06 14.17 -3.20
C GLY A 177 -16.46 15.63 -2.93
N PRO A 178 -15.57 16.60 -3.25
CA PRO A 178 -15.78 18.03 -2.99
C PRO A 178 -16.92 18.64 -3.82
N PHE A 179 -17.29 18.02 -4.93
CA PHE A 179 -18.24 18.58 -5.89
C PHE A 179 -19.66 18.01 -5.79
N ARG A 180 -19.92 17.14 -4.79
CA ARG A 180 -21.21 16.46 -4.60
C ARG A 180 -22.43 17.40 -4.62
N LYS A 181 -22.29 18.62 -4.08
CA LYS A 181 -23.37 19.63 -4.02
C LYS A 181 -23.25 20.70 -5.11
N LEU A 182 -22.27 20.61 -6.01
CA LEU A 182 -22.03 21.62 -7.03
C LEU A 182 -22.94 21.35 -8.23
N SER A 183 -23.66 22.39 -8.72
CA SER A 183 -24.43 22.28 -9.95
C SER A 183 -23.54 22.07 -11.17
N LEU A 184 -23.98 21.28 -12.16
CA LEU A 184 -23.22 20.98 -13.37
C LEU A 184 -22.78 22.23 -14.14
N LYS A 185 -23.60 23.30 -14.13
CA LYS A 185 -23.25 24.59 -14.76
C LYS A 185 -21.96 25.20 -14.20
N LYS A 186 -21.66 24.97 -12.93
CA LYS A 186 -20.46 25.49 -12.26
C LYS A 186 -19.19 24.65 -12.49
N PHE A 187 -19.31 23.46 -13.08
CA PHE A 187 -18.15 22.57 -13.33
C PHE A 187 -17.12 23.20 -14.25
N LYS A 188 -17.51 24.11 -15.17
CA LYS A 188 -16.60 24.84 -16.07
C LYS A 188 -15.57 25.69 -15.32
N ASN A 189 -15.86 26.09 -14.09
CA ASN A 189 -15.05 27.02 -13.30
C ASN A 189 -14.27 26.32 -12.17
N ILE A 190 -14.21 24.98 -12.16
CA ILE A 190 -13.49 24.22 -11.13
C ILE A 190 -11.99 24.39 -11.33
N SER A 191 -11.29 24.78 -10.27
CA SER A 191 -9.84 24.80 -10.22
C SER A 191 -9.25 23.49 -9.66
N ILE A 192 -7.97 23.23 -9.96
CA ILE A 192 -7.21 22.14 -9.35
C ILE A 192 -7.21 22.25 -7.82
N LYS A 193 -7.14 23.50 -7.29
CA LYS A 193 -7.16 23.77 -5.86
C LYS A 193 -8.46 23.31 -5.22
N ASP A 194 -9.59 23.47 -5.91
CA ASP A 194 -10.90 23.03 -5.42
C ASP A 194 -11.02 21.50 -5.44
N ALA A 195 -10.52 20.84 -6.48
CA ALA A 195 -10.49 19.40 -6.60
C ALA A 195 -9.59 18.73 -5.54
N LEU A 196 -8.57 19.44 -5.04
CA LEU A 196 -7.69 18.96 -3.97
C LEU A 196 -8.25 19.15 -2.55
N LYS A 197 -9.40 19.80 -2.39
CA LYS A 197 -10.06 20.01 -1.09
C LYS A 197 -11.11 18.91 -0.83
N HIS A 198 -10.69 17.79 -0.26
CA HIS A 198 -11.68 16.78 0.14
C HIS A 198 -12.40 17.21 1.42
N PRO A 199 -13.76 17.12 1.49
CA PRO A 199 -14.53 17.64 2.63
C PRO A 199 -14.25 16.91 3.95
N ASN A 200 -13.95 15.62 3.89
CA ASN A 200 -13.90 14.76 5.08
C ASN A 200 -12.51 14.18 5.36
N TRP A 201 -11.61 14.09 4.36
CA TRP A 201 -10.38 13.32 4.47
C TRP A 201 -9.15 14.10 4.01
N SER A 202 -8.05 13.96 4.75
CA SER A 202 -6.72 14.40 4.31
C SER A 202 -6.01 13.22 3.64
N MET A 203 -5.96 13.22 2.32
CA MET A 203 -5.44 12.11 1.52
C MET A 203 -4.32 12.57 0.57
N GLY A 204 -3.66 11.62 -0.08
CA GLY A 204 -2.71 11.93 -1.16
C GLY A 204 -3.39 12.63 -2.35
N LYS A 205 -2.64 13.48 -3.07
CA LYS A 205 -3.18 14.29 -4.19
C LYS A 205 -3.93 13.45 -5.22
N LYS A 206 -3.38 12.31 -5.64
CA LYS A 206 -4.01 11.45 -6.66
C LYS A 206 -5.39 10.97 -6.20
N ILE A 207 -5.50 10.33 -5.05
CA ILE A 207 -6.78 9.79 -4.58
C ILE A 207 -7.80 10.89 -4.28
N THR A 208 -7.35 12.10 -3.92
CA THR A 208 -8.23 13.26 -3.73
C THR A 208 -8.86 13.69 -5.05
N ILE A 209 -8.10 13.75 -6.14
CA ILE A 209 -8.60 14.02 -7.49
C ILE A 209 -9.53 12.90 -7.98
N ASP A 210 -9.14 11.64 -7.78
CA ASP A 210 -9.96 10.47 -8.14
C ASP A 210 -11.32 10.51 -7.40
N SER A 211 -11.33 10.95 -6.14
CA SER A 211 -12.55 11.16 -5.36
C SER A 211 -13.41 12.30 -5.93
N ALA A 212 -12.77 13.42 -6.30
CA ALA A 212 -13.45 14.58 -6.87
C ALA A 212 -14.18 14.27 -8.19
N THR A 213 -13.64 13.36 -8.97
CA THR A 213 -14.17 12.94 -10.29
C THR A 213 -15.00 11.64 -10.21
N MET A 214 -15.19 11.08 -9.04
CA MET A 214 -15.80 9.75 -8.81
C MET A 214 -15.01 8.58 -9.43
N MET A 215 -13.85 8.81 -10.04
CA MET A 215 -12.99 7.73 -10.58
C MET A 215 -12.51 6.79 -9.49
N ASN A 216 -12.34 7.28 -8.26
CA ASN A 216 -12.02 6.39 -7.15
C ASN A 216 -13.09 5.30 -6.97
N LYS A 217 -14.37 5.67 -7.10
CA LYS A 217 -15.49 4.69 -6.97
C LYS A 217 -15.52 3.71 -8.14
N VAL A 218 -15.22 4.16 -9.37
CA VAL A 218 -15.08 3.26 -10.52
C VAL A 218 -13.98 2.23 -10.28
N PHE A 219 -12.81 2.67 -9.78
CA PHE A 219 -11.72 1.76 -9.44
C PHE A 219 -12.11 0.76 -8.34
N GLU A 220 -12.82 1.20 -7.32
CA GLU A 220 -13.30 0.35 -6.23
C GLU A 220 -14.30 -0.71 -6.72
N ILE A 221 -15.21 -0.37 -7.64
CA ILE A 221 -16.12 -1.34 -8.25
C ILE A 221 -15.35 -2.41 -9.02
N ILE A 222 -14.35 -2.01 -9.83
CA ILE A 222 -13.52 -2.94 -10.59
C ILE A 222 -12.70 -3.83 -9.63
N GLU A 223 -12.17 -3.26 -8.58
CA GLU A 223 -11.39 -3.95 -7.56
C GLU A 223 -12.26 -4.97 -6.81
N ALA A 224 -13.46 -4.58 -6.36
CA ALA A 224 -14.40 -5.46 -5.70
C ALA A 224 -14.77 -6.66 -6.58
N LYS A 225 -15.10 -6.40 -7.85
CA LYS A 225 -15.38 -7.45 -8.83
C LYS A 225 -14.23 -8.45 -8.96
N LYS A 226 -12.99 -7.97 -8.97
CA LYS A 226 -11.81 -8.83 -9.10
C LYS A 226 -11.49 -9.63 -7.84
N ILE A 227 -11.57 -8.99 -6.67
CA ILE A 227 -11.21 -9.62 -5.39
C ILE A 227 -12.24 -10.68 -4.98
N PHE A 228 -13.52 -10.38 -5.14
CA PHE A 228 -14.62 -11.19 -4.62
C PHE A 228 -15.31 -12.05 -5.68
N ASP A 229 -14.79 -12.04 -6.93
CA ASP A 229 -15.35 -12.78 -8.07
C ASP A 229 -16.87 -12.48 -8.29
N LEU A 230 -17.29 -11.18 -8.21
CA LEU A 230 -18.65 -10.68 -8.35
C LEU A 230 -19.09 -10.53 -9.82
#